data_a60149bc22b5cdfd558f99df67631301
#
_entry.id   a60149bc22b5cdfd558f99df67631301
#
_cell.length_a   1.000
_cell.length_b   1.000
_cell.length_c   1.000
_cell.angle_alpha   90.00
_cell.angle_beta   90.00
_cell.angle_gamma   90.00
#
_symmetry.space_group_name_H-M   'P 1'
#
loop_
_entity.id
_entity.type
_entity.pdbx_description
1 polymer ?
#
loop_
_entity_poly.entity_id
_entity_poly.type
_entity_poly.pdbx_seq_one_letter_code
_entity_poly.pdbx_strand_id
1 'polypeptide(L)' 'MDQELFNRFVKCAVDTLKVDAAQVVPAARFKEDLDADSLDVVELVMALEEEFGLSENIPEEELAEVTTVGQAFDIVVSKL' A
#
# COMPACT_ATOMS: atom_id res chain seq x y z
N MET A 1 -15.46 -2.38 -0.04
CA MET A 1 -14.05 -2.65 -0.46
C MET A 1 -14.01 -3.91 -1.31
N ASP A 2 -13.30 -3.87 -2.42
CA ASP A 2 -13.13 -5.05 -3.26
C ASP A 2 -12.11 -5.98 -2.61
N GLN A 3 -12.58 -7.13 -2.15
CA GLN A 3 -11.75 -8.06 -1.40
C GLN A 3 -10.63 -8.66 -2.26
N GLU A 4 -10.90 -8.91 -3.53
CA GLU A 4 -9.90 -9.45 -4.44
C GLU A 4 -8.75 -8.47 -4.65
N LEU A 5 -9.07 -7.20 -4.86
CA LEU A 5 -8.07 -6.16 -5.01
C LEU A 5 -7.29 -5.98 -3.71
N PHE A 6 -7.99 -6.03 -2.58
CA PHE A 6 -7.32 -5.90 -1.29
C PHE A 6 -6.39 -7.07 -1.01
N ASN A 7 -6.79 -8.29 -1.41
CA ASN A 7 -5.93 -9.46 -1.24
C ASN A 7 -4.63 -9.31 -2.05
N ARG A 8 -4.71 -8.75 -3.24
CA ARG A 8 -3.52 -8.47 -4.05
C ARG A 8 -2.63 -7.43 -3.39
N PHE A 9 -3.26 -6.40 -2.82
CA PHE A 9 -2.53 -5.37 -2.07
C PHE A 9 -1.78 -6.00 -0.88
N VAL A 10 -2.46 -6.84 -0.11
CA VAL A 10 -1.88 -7.51 1.05
C VAL A 10 -0.66 -8.34 0.65
N LYS A 11 -0.79 -9.12 -0.41
CA LYS A 11 0.31 -9.95 -0.89
C LYS A 11 1.52 -9.10 -1.26
N CYS A 12 1.28 -8.00 -1.95
CA CYS A 12 2.35 -7.08 -2.34
C CYS A 12 3.03 -6.47 -1.11
N ALA A 13 2.23 -6.07 -0.12
CA ALA A 13 2.76 -5.50 1.11
C ALA A 13 3.60 -6.51 1.90
N VAL A 14 3.12 -7.74 1.99
CA VAL A 14 3.85 -8.81 2.68
C VAL A 14 5.21 -9.03 2.02
N ASP A 15 5.23 -9.10 0.71
CA ASP A 15 6.47 -9.35 -0.04
C ASP A 15 7.45 -8.17 0.09
N THR A 16 6.94 -6.95 0.07
CA THR A 16 7.78 -5.76 0.07
C THR A 16 8.24 -5.36 1.47
N LEU A 17 7.32 -5.38 2.44
CA LEU A 17 7.60 -4.93 3.80
C LEU A 17 8.03 -6.04 4.73
N LYS A 18 7.92 -7.29 4.31
CA LYS A 18 8.29 -8.46 5.11
C LYS A 18 7.50 -8.54 6.41
N VAL A 19 6.20 -8.27 6.32
CA VAL A 19 5.27 -8.35 7.45
C VAL A 19 4.30 -9.51 7.25
N ASP A 20 3.59 -9.90 8.31
CA ASP A 20 2.56 -10.93 8.22
C ASP A 20 1.29 -10.38 7.58
N ALA A 21 0.63 -11.21 6.78
CA ALA A 21 -0.62 -10.81 6.13
C ALA A 21 -1.67 -10.36 7.16
N ALA A 22 -1.69 -10.97 8.34
CA ALA A 22 -2.64 -10.63 9.39
C ALA A 22 -2.43 -9.20 9.92
N GLN A 23 -1.26 -8.61 9.72
CA GLN A 23 -0.96 -7.25 10.14
C GLN A 23 -1.43 -6.22 9.11
N VAL A 24 -1.64 -6.64 7.87
CA VAL A 24 -2.01 -5.74 6.78
C VAL A 24 -3.52 -5.64 6.70
N VAL A 25 -4.07 -4.77 7.53
CA VAL A 25 -5.51 -4.50 7.60
C VAL A 25 -5.73 -3.01 7.34
N PRO A 26 -6.94 -2.59 6.91
CA PRO A 26 -7.16 -1.18 6.55
C PRO A 26 -6.79 -0.18 7.64
N ALA A 27 -7.00 -0.51 8.89
CA ALA A 27 -6.70 0.38 10.02
C ALA A 27 -5.23 0.40 10.41
N ALA A 28 -4.40 -0.51 9.87
CA ALA A 28 -2.99 -0.60 10.22
C ALA A 28 -2.24 0.66 9.76
N ARG A 29 -1.43 1.19 10.65
CA ARG A 29 -0.59 2.35 10.34
C ARG A 29 0.78 1.86 9.90
N PHE A 30 1.27 2.40 8.81
CA PHE A 30 2.54 1.92 8.25
C PHE A 30 3.69 2.05 9.24
N LYS A 31 3.79 3.20 9.88
CA LYS A 31 4.92 3.45 10.78
C LYS A 31 4.78 2.72 12.12
N GLU A 32 3.62 2.83 12.75
CA GLU A 32 3.42 2.31 14.10
C GLU A 32 3.13 0.81 14.14
N ASP A 33 2.36 0.33 13.16
CA ASP A 33 1.89 -1.06 13.18
C ASP A 33 2.73 -1.98 12.30
N LEU A 34 3.27 -1.47 11.20
CA LEU A 34 4.06 -2.27 10.25
C LEU A 34 5.55 -1.95 10.31
N ASP A 35 5.93 -1.00 11.13
CA ASP A 35 7.33 -0.57 11.29
C ASP A 35 7.96 -0.19 9.95
N ALA A 36 7.16 0.44 9.08
CA ALA A 36 7.60 0.88 7.76
C ALA A 36 7.84 2.38 7.76
N ASP A 37 9.03 2.81 7.35
CA ASP A 37 9.33 4.23 7.22
C ASP A 37 8.89 4.75 5.85
N SER A 38 9.17 6.03 5.57
CA SER A 38 8.74 6.65 4.32
C SER A 38 9.35 5.98 3.08
N LEU A 39 10.58 5.52 3.19
CA LEU A 39 11.24 4.82 2.08
C LEU A 39 10.56 3.47 1.81
N ASP A 40 10.21 2.75 2.86
CA ASP A 40 9.50 1.48 2.73
C ASP A 40 8.14 1.68 2.04
N VAL A 41 7.44 2.74 2.41
CA VAL A 41 6.15 3.06 1.79
C VAL A 41 6.32 3.38 0.32
N VAL A 42 7.35 4.14 -0.05
CA VAL A 42 7.65 4.45 -1.45
C VAL A 42 7.92 3.17 -2.24
N GLU A 43 8.71 2.26 -1.68
CA GLU A 43 8.99 0.98 -2.33
C GLU A 43 7.72 0.15 -2.52
N LEU A 44 6.85 0.14 -1.50
CA LEU A 44 5.58 -0.56 -1.60
C LEU A 44 4.72 0.03 -2.70
N VAL A 45 4.64 1.35 -2.78
CA VAL A 45 3.84 2.02 -3.81
C VAL A 45 4.36 1.68 -5.21
N MET A 46 5.67 1.65 -5.41
CA MET A 46 6.25 1.26 -6.69
C MET A 46 5.84 -0.17 -7.05
N ALA A 47 5.89 -1.07 -6.09
CA ALA A 47 5.47 -2.46 -6.28
C ALA A 47 3.99 -2.55 -6.61
N LEU A 48 3.15 -1.73 -5.97
CA LEU A 48 1.71 -1.69 -6.22
C LEU A 48 1.40 -1.14 -7.61
N GLU A 49 2.12 -0.13 -8.05
CA GLU A 49 1.95 0.42 -9.40
C GLU A 49 2.20 -0.67 -10.44
N GLU A 50 3.20 -1.49 -10.22
CA GLU A 50 3.52 -2.60 -11.12
C GLU A 50 2.49 -3.72 -11.00
N GLU A 51 2.13 -4.09 -9.79
CA GLU A 51 1.18 -5.18 -9.54
C GLU A 51 -0.19 -4.90 -10.17
N PHE A 52 -0.67 -3.68 -10.04
CA PHE A 52 -1.99 -3.29 -10.56
C PHE A 52 -1.93 -2.71 -11.96
N GLY A 53 -0.73 -2.59 -12.55
CA GLY A 53 -0.58 -2.07 -13.90
C GLY A 53 -1.06 -0.65 -14.07
N LEU A 54 -0.77 0.21 -13.09
CA LEU A 54 -1.23 1.59 -13.14
C LEU A 54 -0.52 2.35 -14.26
N SER A 55 -1.31 3.10 -15.05
CA SER A 55 -0.76 3.85 -16.18
C SER A 55 -0.02 5.11 -15.74
N GLU A 56 -0.29 5.59 -14.54
CA GLU A 56 0.33 6.78 -13.99
C GLU A 56 0.95 6.46 -12.63
N ASN A 57 2.09 7.08 -12.35
CA ASN A 57 2.71 6.94 -11.05
C ASN A 57 1.91 7.73 -10.01
N ILE A 58 1.91 7.23 -8.78
CA ILE A 58 1.24 7.94 -7.68
C ILE A 58 2.18 9.06 -7.23
N PRO A 59 1.72 10.33 -7.25
CA PRO A 59 2.58 11.46 -6.85
C PRO A 59 3.00 11.39 -5.38
N GLU A 60 4.20 11.84 -5.10
CA GLU A 60 4.69 11.90 -3.71
C GLU A 60 3.79 12.73 -2.82
N GLU A 61 3.13 13.75 -3.38
CA GLU A 61 2.21 14.60 -2.64
C GLU A 61 1.06 13.80 -2.05
N GLU A 62 0.55 12.82 -2.79
CA GLU A 62 -0.51 11.95 -2.29
C GLU A 62 0.05 10.99 -1.25
N LEU A 63 1.27 10.52 -1.42
CA LEU A 63 1.92 9.61 -0.49
C LEU A 63 2.23 10.27 0.85
N ALA A 64 2.53 11.55 0.85
CA ALA A 64 2.86 12.27 2.07
C ALA A 64 1.70 12.27 3.07
N GLU A 65 0.47 12.13 2.60
CA GLU A 65 -0.72 12.11 3.43
C GLU A 65 -1.13 10.71 3.86
N VAL A 66 -0.48 9.69 3.31
CA VAL A 66 -0.81 8.30 3.63
C VAL A 66 -0.19 7.91 4.96
N THR A 67 -1.03 7.46 5.89
CA THR A 67 -0.59 6.96 7.18
C THR A 67 -1.04 5.52 7.41
N THR A 68 -2.15 5.10 6.78
CA THR A 68 -2.71 3.76 6.98
C THR A 68 -2.76 2.97 5.67
N VAL A 69 -2.88 1.65 5.84
CA VAL A 69 -3.04 0.72 4.71
C VAL A 69 -4.28 1.08 3.89
N GLY A 70 -5.39 1.40 4.57
CA GLY A 70 -6.63 1.76 3.88
C GLY A 70 -6.47 2.98 2.98
N GLN A 71 -5.74 3.99 3.45
CA GLN A 71 -5.50 5.18 2.65
C GLN A 71 -4.69 4.87 1.39
N ALA A 72 -3.65 4.04 1.53
CA ALA A 72 -2.84 3.63 0.39
C ALA A 72 -3.68 2.82 -0.61
N PHE A 73 -4.50 1.92 -0.10
CA PHE A 73 -5.37 1.10 -0.94
C PHE A 73 -6.38 1.98 -1.71
N ASP A 74 -6.96 2.96 -1.03
CA ASP A 74 -7.92 3.87 -1.68
C ASP A 74 -7.28 4.63 -2.83
N ILE A 75 -6.04 5.08 -2.67
CA ILE A 75 -5.31 5.77 -3.73
C ILE A 75 -5.10 4.84 -4.91
N VAL A 76 -4.67 3.61 -4.66
CA VAL A 76 -4.45 2.63 -5.72
C VAL A 76 -5.74 2.37 -6.50
N VAL A 77 -6.83 2.15 -5.79
CA VAL A 77 -8.14 1.88 -6.42
C VAL A 77 -8.59 3.08 -7.25
N SER A 78 -8.34 4.28 -6.79
CA SER A 78 -8.72 5.50 -7.50
C SER A 78 -7.97 5.67 -8.83
N LYS A 79 -6.84 4.99 -8.99
CA LYS A 79 -6.03 5.05 -10.22
C LYS A 79 -6.33 3.93 -11.21
N LEU A 80 -7.18 2.99 -10.82
CA LEU A 80 -7.53 1.85 -11.69
C LEU A 80 -8.49 2.19 -12.82
#